data_bd3269f94269d81325f4357ea67b920c
#
_entry.id   bd3269f94269d81325f4357ea67b920c
#
_cell.length_a   1.000
_cell.length_b   1.000
_cell.length_c   1.000
_cell.angle_alpha   90.00
_cell.angle_beta   90.00
_cell.angle_gamma   90.00
#
_symmetry.space_group_name_H-M   'P 1'
#
loop_
_entity.id
_entity.type
_entity.pdbx_description
1 polymer ?
#
loop_
_entity_poly.entity_id
_entity_poly.type
_entity_poly.pdbx_seq_one_letter_code
_entity_poly.pdbx_strand_id
1 'polypeptide(L)' 'LIQEAILSLPEKCREVFLQSRTKNLTNQEITESMDISVKTVEAQITKALKQIRKFLGTQYQYLF' A
#
# COMPACT_ATOMS: atom_id res chain seq x y z
N LEU A 1 -7.84 6.62 -11.46
CA LEU A 1 -8.31 5.33 -10.97
C LEU A 1 -7.43 4.77 -9.86
N ILE A 2 -6.11 4.76 -10.10
CA ILE A 2 -5.18 4.28 -9.08
C ILE A 2 -5.21 5.18 -7.86
N GLN A 3 -5.32 6.48 -8.06
CA GLN A 3 -5.42 7.41 -6.94
C GLN A 3 -6.65 7.14 -6.09
N GLU A 4 -7.77 6.83 -6.72
CA GLU A 4 -8.99 6.52 -5.99
C GLU A 4 -8.83 5.24 -5.17
N ALA A 5 -8.16 4.24 -5.74
CA ALA A 5 -7.89 3.01 -5.02
C ALA A 5 -7.01 3.26 -3.81
N ILE A 6 -5.99 4.09 -3.96
CA ILE A 6 -5.09 4.45 -2.87
C ILE A 6 -5.85 5.21 -1.78
N LEU A 7 -6.72 6.14 -2.18
CA LEU A 7 -7.50 6.91 -1.23
C LEU A 7 -8.50 6.06 -0.45
N SER A 8 -8.86 4.90 -0.98
CA SER A 8 -9.76 3.99 -0.29
C SER A 8 -9.07 3.21 0.83
N LEU A 9 -7.75 3.28 0.92
CA LEU A 9 -7.00 2.56 1.95
C LEU A 9 -7.14 3.25 3.32
N PRO A 10 -7.08 2.45 4.40
CA PRO A 10 -6.98 3.06 5.74
C PRO A 10 -5.75 3.96 5.81
N GLU A 11 -5.82 4.97 6.68
CA GLU A 11 -4.78 5.98 6.75
C GLU A 11 -3.38 5.42 6.91
N LYS A 12 -3.18 4.52 7.88
CA LYS A 12 -1.85 3.94 8.12
C LYS A 12 -1.37 3.09 6.95
N CYS A 13 -2.27 2.30 6.41
CA CYS A 13 -1.97 1.46 5.26
C CYS A 13 -1.58 2.31 4.06
N ARG A 14 -2.32 3.38 3.84
CA ARG A 14 -2.05 4.31 2.75
C ARG A 14 -0.68 4.97 2.90
N GLU A 15 -0.34 5.41 4.11
CA GLU A 15 0.95 6.04 4.38
C GLU A 15 2.11 5.09 4.07
N VAL A 16 2.03 3.86 4.56
CA VAL A 16 3.07 2.87 4.30
C VAL A 16 3.20 2.63 2.81
N PHE A 17 2.08 2.46 2.13
CA PHE A 17 2.08 2.20 0.70
C PHE A 17 2.69 3.37 -0.08
N LEU A 18 2.33 4.59 0.26
CA LEU A 18 2.84 5.76 -0.43
C LEU A 18 4.34 5.94 -0.21
N GLN A 19 4.83 5.69 0.99
CA GLN A 19 6.26 5.78 1.25
C GLN A 19 7.02 4.73 0.45
N SER A 20 6.46 3.54 0.32
CA SER A 20 7.10 2.48 -0.44
C SER A 20 7.13 2.80 -1.94
N ARG A 21 6.04 3.32 -2.48
CA ARG A 21 5.89 3.48 -3.93
C ARG A 21 6.27 4.86 -4.44
N THR A 22 5.92 5.89 -3.70
CA THR A 22 6.15 7.26 -4.15
C THR A 22 7.54 7.76 -3.77
N LYS A 23 7.97 7.46 -2.54
CA LYS A 23 9.26 7.90 -2.07
C LYS A 23 10.37 6.87 -2.24
N ASN A 24 10.01 5.69 -2.76
CA ASN A 24 10.97 4.61 -3.00
C ASN A 24 11.75 4.19 -1.75
N LEU A 25 11.12 4.28 -0.60
CA LEU A 25 11.75 3.86 0.65
C LEU A 25 11.75 2.35 0.76
N THR A 26 12.82 1.81 1.31
CA THR A 26 12.86 0.38 1.62
C THR A 26 11.99 0.10 2.84
N ASN A 27 11.67 -1.18 3.06
CA ASN A 27 10.90 -1.55 4.25
C ASN A 27 11.61 -1.13 5.52
N GLN A 28 12.95 -1.21 5.54
CA GLN A 28 13.73 -0.77 6.68
C GLN A 28 13.57 0.73 6.93
N GLU A 29 13.62 1.51 5.86
CA GLU A 29 13.46 2.96 5.97
C GLU A 29 12.07 3.34 6.43
N ILE A 30 11.05 2.63 5.94
CA ILE A 30 9.68 2.87 6.36
C ILE A 30 9.52 2.53 7.84
N THR A 31 10.12 1.43 8.26
CA THR A 31 10.11 0.99 9.66
C THR A 31 10.66 2.11 10.55
N GLU A 32 11.77 2.71 10.17
CA GLU A 32 12.37 3.79 10.93
C GLU A 32 11.52 5.05 10.89
N SER A 33 10.99 5.37 9.71
CA SER A 33 10.18 6.58 9.52
C SER A 33 8.88 6.56 10.32
N MET A 34 8.24 5.40 10.39
CA MET A 34 6.93 5.28 11.01
C MET A 34 6.97 4.63 12.40
N ASP A 35 8.15 4.23 12.85
CA ASP A 35 8.33 3.60 14.15
C ASP A 35 7.43 2.36 14.33
N ILE A 36 7.44 1.51 13.32
CA ILE A 36 6.70 0.24 13.34
C ILE A 36 7.65 -0.87 12.94
N SER A 37 7.26 -2.12 13.18
CA SER A 37 8.12 -3.25 12.86
C SER A 37 8.13 -3.55 11.35
N VAL A 38 9.17 -4.25 10.89
CA VAL A 38 9.25 -4.68 9.50
C VAL A 38 8.05 -5.56 9.14
N LYS A 39 7.66 -6.43 10.04
CA LYS A 39 6.49 -7.27 9.82
C LYS A 39 5.22 -6.45 9.61
N THR A 40 5.08 -5.37 10.37
CA THR A 40 3.93 -4.49 10.21
C THR A 40 3.97 -3.79 8.85
N VAL A 41 5.16 -3.34 8.43
CA VAL A 41 5.31 -2.73 7.11
C VAL A 41 4.91 -3.71 6.01
N GLU A 42 5.42 -4.93 6.08
CA GLU A 42 5.10 -5.95 5.08
C GLU A 42 3.60 -6.26 5.07
N ALA A 43 3.00 -6.39 6.25
CA ALA A 43 1.57 -6.66 6.36
C ALA A 43 0.75 -5.52 5.76
N GLN A 44 1.15 -4.28 6.01
CA GLN A 44 0.42 -3.13 5.47
C GLN A 44 0.55 -3.05 3.96
N ILE A 45 1.73 -3.31 3.42
CA ILE A 45 1.94 -3.29 1.97
C ILE A 45 1.11 -4.39 1.31
N THR A 46 1.13 -5.61 1.88
CA THR A 46 0.33 -6.71 1.36
C THR A 46 -1.15 -6.37 1.38
N LYS A 47 -1.61 -5.80 2.48
CA LYS A 47 -3.01 -5.39 2.62
C LYS A 47 -3.37 -4.32 1.60
N ALA A 48 -2.47 -3.35 1.40
CA ALA A 48 -2.68 -2.29 0.43
C ALA A 48 -2.81 -2.83 -0.98
N LEU A 49 -1.90 -3.71 -1.38
CA LEU A 49 -1.94 -4.30 -2.71
C LEU A 49 -3.20 -5.12 -2.93
N LYS A 50 -3.60 -5.86 -1.91
CA LYS A 50 -4.81 -6.67 -1.95
C LYS A 50 -6.04 -5.77 -2.14
N GLN A 51 -6.10 -4.70 -1.38
CA GLN A 51 -7.22 -3.77 -1.42
C GLN A 51 -7.28 -3.05 -2.77
N ILE A 52 -6.13 -2.62 -3.27
CA ILE A 52 -6.07 -1.94 -4.57
C ILE A 52 -6.49 -2.89 -5.67
N ARG A 53 -6.01 -4.13 -5.64
CA ARG A 53 -6.39 -5.13 -6.62
C ARG A 53 -7.89 -5.38 -6.60
N LYS A 54 -8.46 -5.47 -5.40
CA LYS A 54 -9.89 -5.68 -5.25
C LYS A 54 -10.68 -4.50 -5.79
N PHE A 55 -10.20 -3.29 -5.52
CA PHE A 55 -10.86 -2.07 -6.01
C PHE A 55 -10.85 -2.01 -7.54
N LEU A 56 -9.69 -2.29 -8.15
CA LEU A 56 -9.53 -2.22 -9.59
C LEU A 56 -10.04 -3.48 -10.29
N GLY A 57 -10.11 -4.60 -9.57
CA GLY A 57 -10.48 -5.88 -10.15
C GLY A 57 -11.84 -5.88 -10.82
N THR A 58 -12.77 -5.10 -10.28
CA THR A 58 -14.11 -5.02 -10.86
C THR A 58 -14.11 -4.30 -12.20
N GLN A 59 -13.11 -3.46 -12.45
CA GLN A 59 -12.98 -2.69 -13.68
C GLN A 59 -11.96 -3.26 -14.63
N TYR A 60 -10.96 -3.93 -14.10
CA TYR A 60 -9.81 -4.39 -14.90
C TYR A 60 -9.56 -5.89 -14.74
N GLN A 61 -10.59 -6.64 -14.39
CA GLN A 61 -10.42 -8.07 -14.15
C GLN A 61 -9.92 -8.82 -15.39
N TYR A 62 -10.13 -8.27 -16.55
CA TYR A 62 -9.66 -8.89 -17.80
C TYR A 62 -8.16 -8.67 -18.04
N LEU A 63 -7.58 -7.75 -17.32
CA LEU A 63 -6.15 -7.46 -17.45
C LEU A 63 -5.30 -8.29 -16.49
N PHE A 64 -5.93 -8.99 -15.62
CA PHE A 64 -5.29 -9.80 -14.62
C PHE A 64 -5.82 -11.24 -14.70
#